data_2e4c168cb11e5c44eefe0d5977a2c503
#
_entry.id   2e4c168cb11e5c44eefe0d5977a2c503
#
_cell.length_a   1.000
_cell.length_b   1.000
_cell.length_c   1.000
_cell.angle_alpha   90.00
_cell.angle_beta   90.00
_cell.angle_gamma   90.00
#
_symmetry.space_group_name_H-M   'P 1'
#
loop_
_entity.id
_entity.type
_entity.pdbx_description
1 polymer ?
#
loop_
_entity_poly.entity_id
_entity_poly.type
_entity_poly.pdbx_seq_one_letter_code
_entity_poly.pdbx_strand_id
1 'polypeptide(L)'
;MEKLTKNILSQVIQTRPQQSHKGTFGKVLLIAGSANFGGAAIMAATAAVYSGAGLVSVATDPSNFTSLHAQLPEAMVLNLNNFEQIFQLLPTVDVIAIGPGLETSAANSKLLTAVLNRIQEQQYLIIDASALNLIAQNKIDLTVCQAPVVLTPHVIEWQRLSGLNPPQQTFSNNQKVFSEIAPNQAALVLKGAPTHIYFNNDQSIYENTAGSPAMATGGMGDTLTGIIAGFLAQFSPWQDALLAAVFLHSYIAEQLAPTHYVVLPSMIAPQIPFWMAKFAAQ
;
A
#
# COMPACT_ATOMS: atom_id res chain seq x y z
N MET A 1 14.25 7.24 17.26
CA MET A 1 13.52 7.65 16.05
C MET A 1 14.52 7.99 14.97
N GLU A 2 14.41 7.40 13.82
CA GLU A 2 15.31 7.53 12.69
C GLU A 2 14.64 8.30 11.56
N LYS A 3 15.31 9.31 10.99
CA LYS A 3 14.78 10.08 9.87
C LYS A 3 15.13 9.41 8.57
N LEU A 4 14.11 9.17 7.73
CA LEU A 4 14.34 8.69 6.38
C LEU A 4 15.01 9.77 5.54
N THR A 5 15.95 9.34 4.71
CA THR A 5 16.64 10.19 3.75
C THR A 5 16.61 9.55 2.37
N LYS A 6 16.93 10.32 1.33
CA LYS A 6 16.97 9.82 -0.05
C LYS A 6 17.90 8.62 -0.25
N ASN A 7 18.84 8.38 0.67
CA ASN A 7 19.78 7.27 0.57
C ASN A 7 19.07 5.90 0.59
N ILE A 8 17.92 5.79 1.28
CA ILE A 8 17.13 4.55 1.28
C ILE A 8 16.73 4.14 -0.15
N LEU A 9 16.52 5.09 -1.06
CA LEU A 9 16.14 4.80 -2.43
C LEU A 9 17.27 4.10 -3.21
N SER A 10 18.50 4.60 -3.13
CA SER A 10 19.65 3.97 -3.80
C SER A 10 20.13 2.68 -3.12
N GLN A 11 19.79 2.49 -1.84
CA GLN A 11 20.05 1.21 -1.15
C GLN A 11 19.09 0.10 -1.59
N VAL A 12 17.85 0.45 -1.92
CA VAL A 12 16.77 -0.53 -2.22
C VAL A 12 16.58 -0.72 -3.72
N ILE A 13 16.53 0.36 -4.48
CA ILE A 13 16.20 0.31 -5.91
C ILE A 13 17.41 -0.16 -6.69
N GLN A 14 17.29 -1.31 -7.34
CA GLN A 14 18.37 -1.92 -8.11
C GLN A 14 18.09 -1.84 -9.60
N THR A 15 19.16 -1.84 -10.40
CA THR A 15 19.06 -1.95 -11.86
C THR A 15 18.43 -3.29 -12.24
N ARG A 16 17.47 -3.27 -13.14
CA ARG A 16 16.82 -4.49 -13.63
C ARG A 16 17.81 -5.38 -14.37
N PRO A 17 17.92 -6.67 -14.04
CA PRO A 17 18.79 -7.60 -14.74
C PRO A 17 18.42 -7.72 -16.22
N GLN A 18 19.42 -7.86 -17.09
CA GLN A 18 19.18 -8.03 -18.54
C GLN A 18 18.38 -9.32 -18.84
N GLN A 19 18.65 -10.39 -18.11
CA GLN A 19 17.91 -11.65 -18.23
C GLN A 19 16.77 -11.65 -17.20
N SER A 20 15.68 -10.96 -17.49
CA SER A 20 14.51 -10.91 -16.65
C SER A 20 13.21 -11.07 -17.45
N HIS A 21 12.15 -11.45 -16.80
CA HIS A 21 10.82 -11.57 -17.35
C HIS A 21 9.79 -11.01 -16.34
N LYS A 22 8.53 -10.86 -16.74
CA LYS A 22 7.50 -10.29 -15.87
C LYS A 22 7.38 -10.97 -14.49
N GLY A 23 7.62 -12.27 -14.39
CA GLY A 23 7.60 -13.00 -13.11
C GLY A 23 8.76 -12.66 -12.18
N THR A 24 9.87 -12.07 -12.68
CA THR A 24 11.01 -11.64 -11.86
C THR A 24 10.67 -10.47 -10.95
N PHE A 25 9.68 -9.67 -11.33
CA PHE A 25 9.32 -8.42 -10.65
C PHE A 25 8.02 -8.55 -9.85
N GLY A 26 7.65 -9.77 -9.51
CA GLY A 26 6.54 -10.10 -8.65
C GLY A 26 5.15 -9.84 -9.24
N LYS A 27 4.16 -10.35 -8.54
CA LYS A 27 2.74 -10.31 -8.92
C LYS A 27 1.94 -9.67 -7.79
N VAL A 28 1.13 -8.70 -8.14
CA VAL A 28 0.29 -7.95 -7.21
C VAL A 28 -1.18 -8.23 -7.48
N LEU A 29 -1.94 -8.49 -6.42
CA LEU A 29 -3.40 -8.49 -6.42
C LEU A 29 -3.91 -7.29 -5.62
N LEU A 30 -4.59 -6.38 -6.29
CA LEU A 30 -5.31 -5.28 -5.65
C LEU A 30 -6.79 -5.67 -5.52
N ILE A 31 -7.34 -5.59 -4.32
CA ILE A 31 -8.77 -5.76 -4.03
C ILE A 31 -9.31 -4.38 -3.66
N ALA A 32 -9.83 -3.67 -4.66
CA ALA A 32 -10.05 -2.23 -4.57
C ALA A 32 -11.17 -1.74 -5.49
N GLY A 33 -11.79 -0.62 -5.16
CA GLY A 33 -12.74 0.08 -6.02
C GLY A 33 -14.13 -0.54 -6.05
N SER A 34 -15.06 0.07 -5.31
CA SER A 34 -16.50 -0.13 -5.50
C SER A 34 -17.01 0.67 -6.70
N ALA A 35 -18.29 0.54 -7.03
CA ALA A 35 -18.92 1.31 -8.09
C ALA A 35 -18.77 2.83 -7.92
N ASN A 36 -18.79 3.32 -6.67
CA ASN A 36 -18.68 4.73 -6.35
C ASN A 36 -17.24 5.24 -6.23
N PHE A 37 -16.27 4.34 -6.03
CA PHE A 37 -14.87 4.69 -5.72
C PHE A 37 -13.89 3.98 -6.67
N GLY A 38 -14.25 3.82 -7.95
CA GLY A 38 -13.39 3.20 -8.97
C GLY A 38 -12.05 3.90 -9.17
N GLY A 39 -12.00 5.23 -8.96
CA GLY A 39 -10.76 6.00 -9.05
C GLY A 39 -9.68 5.54 -8.09
N ALA A 40 -10.02 5.06 -6.90
CA ALA A 40 -9.06 4.51 -5.94
C ALA A 40 -8.36 3.26 -6.49
N ALA A 41 -9.11 2.34 -7.11
CA ALA A 41 -8.54 1.16 -7.78
C ALA A 41 -7.59 1.55 -8.92
N ILE A 42 -7.98 2.55 -9.73
CA ILE A 42 -7.16 3.04 -10.84
C ILE A 42 -5.87 3.66 -10.33
N MET A 43 -5.92 4.53 -9.32
CA MET A 43 -4.73 5.17 -8.75
C MET A 43 -3.78 4.16 -8.13
N ALA A 44 -4.28 3.20 -7.34
CA ALA A 44 -3.46 2.15 -6.74
C ALA A 44 -2.85 1.23 -7.81
N ALA A 45 -3.62 0.81 -8.81
CA ALA A 45 -3.14 -0.05 -9.90
C ALA A 45 -2.08 0.66 -10.75
N THR A 46 -2.32 1.92 -11.11
CA THR A 46 -1.36 2.73 -11.86
C THR A 46 -0.05 2.86 -11.09
N ALA A 47 -0.12 3.17 -9.81
CA ALA A 47 1.07 3.29 -8.98
C ALA A 47 1.84 1.97 -8.86
N ALA A 48 1.16 0.82 -8.72
CA ALA A 48 1.80 -0.49 -8.67
C ALA A 48 2.51 -0.85 -9.99
N VAL A 49 1.85 -0.62 -11.14
CA VAL A 49 2.45 -0.85 -12.47
C VAL A 49 3.65 0.05 -12.69
N TYR A 50 3.52 1.34 -12.43
CA TYR A 50 4.61 2.32 -12.59
C TYR A 50 5.75 2.12 -11.59
N SER A 51 5.49 1.50 -10.43
CA SER A 51 6.54 1.04 -9.51
C SER A 51 7.28 -0.20 -10.00
N GLY A 52 6.84 -0.77 -11.12
CA GLY A 52 7.56 -1.84 -11.81
C GLY A 52 7.13 -3.25 -11.43
N ALA A 53 6.02 -3.46 -10.73
CA ALA A 53 5.45 -4.79 -10.52
C ALA A 53 5.28 -5.52 -11.86
N GLY A 54 5.67 -6.78 -11.90
CA GLY A 54 5.71 -7.55 -13.14
C GLY A 54 4.33 -7.91 -13.69
N LEU A 55 3.35 -8.15 -12.81
CA LEU A 55 1.95 -8.38 -13.13
C LEU A 55 1.07 -7.73 -12.05
N VAL A 56 0.05 -7.00 -12.47
CA VAL A 56 -0.93 -6.39 -11.56
C VAL A 56 -2.34 -6.85 -11.95
N SER A 57 -3.01 -7.50 -11.00
CA SER A 57 -4.41 -7.90 -11.11
C SER A 57 -5.26 -7.04 -10.17
N VAL A 58 -6.42 -6.60 -10.64
CA VAL A 58 -7.32 -5.72 -9.88
C VAL A 58 -8.69 -6.36 -9.77
N ALA A 59 -9.03 -6.82 -8.58
CA ALA A 59 -10.38 -7.23 -8.23
C ALA A 59 -11.18 -5.98 -7.86
N THR A 60 -12.07 -5.58 -8.74
CA THR A 60 -12.86 -4.33 -8.64
C THR A 60 -14.31 -4.54 -9.08
N ASP A 61 -15.16 -3.57 -8.78
CA ASP A 61 -16.54 -3.61 -9.31
C ASP A 61 -16.53 -3.63 -10.84
N PRO A 62 -17.38 -4.47 -11.49
CA PRO A 62 -17.41 -4.56 -12.96
C PRO A 62 -17.64 -3.24 -13.68
N SER A 63 -18.31 -2.27 -13.06
CA SER A 63 -18.50 -0.94 -13.64
C SER A 63 -17.19 -0.18 -13.89
N ASN A 64 -16.11 -0.57 -13.22
CA ASN A 64 -14.79 0.06 -13.35
C ASN A 64 -13.93 -0.55 -14.47
N PHE A 65 -14.29 -1.69 -15.07
CA PHE A 65 -13.45 -2.41 -16.03
C PHE A 65 -13.07 -1.56 -17.23
N THR A 66 -14.05 -0.93 -17.85
CA THR A 66 -13.82 -0.11 -19.05
C THR A 66 -12.90 1.08 -18.74
N SER A 67 -13.14 1.79 -17.63
CA SER A 67 -12.35 2.95 -17.24
C SER A 67 -10.93 2.56 -16.82
N LEU A 68 -10.77 1.42 -16.15
CA LEU A 68 -9.45 0.89 -15.78
C LEU A 68 -8.64 0.52 -17.01
N HIS A 69 -9.21 -0.26 -17.95
CA HIS A 69 -8.52 -0.64 -19.19
C HIS A 69 -8.22 0.56 -20.10
N ALA A 70 -9.08 1.58 -20.09
CA ALA A 70 -8.84 2.81 -20.87
C ALA A 70 -7.64 3.62 -20.35
N GLN A 71 -7.37 3.56 -19.06
CA GLN A 71 -6.28 4.30 -18.41
C GLN A 71 -5.02 3.48 -18.17
N LEU A 72 -5.18 2.16 -17.95
CA LEU A 72 -4.09 1.24 -17.59
C LEU A 72 -4.34 -0.14 -18.24
N PRO A 73 -4.09 -0.28 -19.55
CA PRO A 73 -4.28 -1.54 -20.26
C PRO A 73 -3.35 -2.68 -19.79
N GLU A 74 -2.29 -2.36 -19.07
CA GLU A 74 -1.36 -3.33 -18.48
C GLU A 74 -1.96 -4.10 -17.30
N ALA A 75 -3.02 -3.59 -16.67
CA ALA A 75 -3.67 -4.25 -15.54
C ALA A 75 -4.69 -5.30 -16.00
N MET A 76 -4.69 -6.44 -15.33
CA MET A 76 -5.73 -7.47 -15.49
C MET A 76 -6.88 -7.19 -14.52
N VAL A 77 -8.12 -7.43 -14.93
CA VAL A 77 -9.30 -7.20 -14.08
C VAL A 77 -9.96 -8.49 -13.65
N LEU A 78 -10.47 -8.51 -12.43
CA LEU A 78 -11.34 -9.55 -11.87
C LEU A 78 -12.60 -8.90 -11.28
N ASN A 79 -13.71 -9.61 -11.37
CA ASN A 79 -14.94 -9.17 -10.73
C ASN A 79 -14.81 -9.31 -9.20
N LEU A 80 -14.91 -8.20 -8.46
CA LEU A 80 -14.85 -8.16 -7.01
C LEU A 80 -15.87 -9.09 -6.33
N ASN A 81 -17.01 -9.32 -6.97
CA ASN A 81 -18.08 -10.18 -6.44
C ASN A 81 -17.83 -11.67 -6.75
N ASN A 82 -16.84 -12.02 -7.56
CA ASN A 82 -16.44 -13.41 -7.83
C ASN A 82 -15.33 -13.85 -6.88
N PHE A 83 -15.69 -14.17 -5.65
CA PHE A 83 -14.75 -14.58 -4.62
C PHE A 83 -13.98 -15.86 -4.99
N GLU A 84 -14.60 -16.78 -5.72
CA GLU A 84 -13.93 -18.01 -6.16
C GLU A 84 -12.72 -17.68 -7.05
N GLN A 85 -12.89 -16.81 -8.03
CA GLN A 85 -11.80 -16.38 -8.92
C GLN A 85 -10.70 -15.66 -8.15
N ILE A 86 -11.05 -14.82 -7.18
CA ILE A 86 -10.09 -14.14 -6.31
C ILE A 86 -9.28 -15.18 -5.51
N PHE A 87 -9.95 -16.17 -4.90
CA PHE A 87 -9.26 -17.18 -4.09
C PHE A 87 -8.41 -18.15 -4.92
N GLN A 88 -8.77 -18.41 -6.19
CA GLN A 88 -7.92 -19.18 -7.10
C GLN A 88 -6.63 -18.43 -7.47
N LEU A 89 -6.70 -17.11 -7.60
CA LEU A 89 -5.54 -16.28 -7.91
C LEU A 89 -4.63 -16.05 -6.69
N LEU A 90 -5.22 -15.93 -5.49
CA LEU A 90 -4.55 -15.53 -4.26
C LEU A 90 -3.23 -16.29 -3.98
N PRO A 91 -3.14 -17.64 -4.08
CA PRO A 91 -1.88 -18.35 -3.81
C PRO A 91 -0.80 -18.16 -4.88
N THR A 92 -1.10 -17.49 -5.99
CA THR A 92 -0.19 -17.30 -7.14
C THR A 92 0.46 -15.93 -7.18
N VAL A 93 0.08 -15.03 -6.28
CA VAL A 93 0.61 -13.65 -6.20
C VAL A 93 1.55 -13.49 -5.03
N ASP A 94 2.42 -12.50 -5.10
CA ASP A 94 3.42 -12.23 -4.05
C ASP A 94 2.90 -11.19 -3.04
N VAL A 95 2.09 -10.22 -3.52
CA VAL A 95 1.54 -9.14 -2.70
C VAL A 95 0.04 -9.02 -2.91
N ILE A 96 -0.69 -8.89 -1.82
CA ILE A 96 -2.11 -8.57 -1.81
C ILE A 96 -2.28 -7.20 -1.14
N ALA A 97 -2.99 -6.27 -1.80
CA ALA A 97 -3.40 -5.02 -1.17
C ALA A 97 -4.93 -4.93 -1.21
N ILE A 98 -5.54 -4.67 -0.05
CA ILE A 98 -7.00 -4.64 0.09
C ILE A 98 -7.45 -3.37 0.80
N GLY A 99 -8.49 -2.74 0.26
CA GLY A 99 -9.16 -1.63 0.95
C GLY A 99 -9.40 -0.36 0.16
N PRO A 100 -8.48 0.12 -0.70
CA PRO A 100 -8.68 1.36 -1.45
C PRO A 100 -10.03 1.38 -2.19
N GLY A 101 -10.88 2.34 -1.86
CA GLY A 101 -12.18 2.49 -2.50
C GLY A 101 -13.18 1.33 -2.32
N LEU A 102 -12.95 0.38 -1.44
CA LEU A 102 -13.94 -0.63 -1.07
C LEU A 102 -15.04 -0.01 -0.20
N GLU A 103 -16.23 -0.61 -0.24
CA GLU A 103 -17.30 -0.29 0.70
C GLU A 103 -17.19 -1.13 1.99
N THR A 104 -17.66 -0.56 3.11
CA THR A 104 -17.73 -1.28 4.40
C THR A 104 -18.99 -2.16 4.46
N SER A 105 -19.08 -3.15 3.56
CA SER A 105 -20.19 -4.09 3.47
C SER A 105 -19.90 -5.41 4.19
N ALA A 106 -20.97 -6.17 4.51
CA ALA A 106 -20.81 -7.51 5.07
C ALA A 106 -20.10 -8.48 4.10
N ALA A 107 -20.28 -8.31 2.79
CA ALA A 107 -19.60 -9.10 1.77
C ALA A 107 -18.09 -8.83 1.79
N ASN A 108 -17.68 -7.57 1.83
CA ASN A 108 -16.27 -7.18 1.88
C ASN A 108 -15.62 -7.56 3.23
N SER A 109 -16.38 -7.55 4.33
CA SER A 109 -15.90 -8.08 5.61
C SER A 109 -15.59 -9.58 5.53
N LYS A 110 -16.48 -10.37 4.91
CA LYS A 110 -16.25 -11.81 4.67
C LYS A 110 -15.05 -12.04 3.75
N LEU A 111 -14.92 -11.25 2.69
CA LEU A 111 -13.79 -11.33 1.76
C LEU A 111 -12.47 -11.04 2.48
N LEU A 112 -12.40 -9.97 3.27
CA LEU A 112 -11.21 -9.62 4.05
C LEU A 112 -10.83 -10.74 5.04
N THR A 113 -11.80 -11.25 5.80
CA THR A 113 -11.57 -12.38 6.72
C THR A 113 -11.08 -13.62 5.97
N ALA A 114 -11.63 -13.88 4.79
CA ALA A 114 -11.21 -15.02 3.97
C ALA A 114 -9.80 -14.85 3.40
N VAL A 115 -9.38 -13.63 3.05
CA VAL A 115 -8.01 -13.30 2.64
C VAL A 115 -7.04 -13.54 3.80
N LEU A 116 -7.33 -12.99 4.99
CA LEU A 116 -6.50 -13.19 6.19
C LEU A 116 -6.24 -14.65 6.53
N ASN A 117 -7.26 -15.52 6.33
CA ASN A 117 -7.14 -16.96 6.61
C ASN A 117 -6.48 -17.79 5.50
N ARG A 118 -6.28 -17.23 4.31
CA ARG A 118 -5.75 -17.96 3.14
C ARG A 118 -4.39 -17.47 2.68
N ILE A 119 -4.00 -16.27 3.08
CA ILE A 119 -2.70 -15.72 2.72
C ILE A 119 -1.58 -16.58 3.29
N GLN A 120 -0.52 -16.77 2.51
CA GLN A 120 0.61 -17.61 2.87
C GLN A 120 1.75 -16.78 3.47
N GLU A 121 2.57 -17.37 4.31
CA GLU A 121 3.66 -16.70 5.05
C GLU A 121 4.69 -15.98 4.18
N GLN A 122 4.89 -16.46 2.93
CA GLN A 122 5.82 -15.86 1.97
C GLN A 122 5.22 -14.69 1.16
N GLN A 123 3.94 -14.40 1.34
CA GLN A 123 3.23 -13.28 0.69
C GLN A 123 3.24 -12.05 1.59
N TYR A 124 2.87 -10.89 1.05
CA TYR A 124 2.71 -9.65 1.80
C TYR A 124 1.26 -9.17 1.71
N LEU A 125 0.72 -8.68 2.83
CA LEU A 125 -0.63 -8.12 2.90
C LEU A 125 -0.58 -6.63 3.27
N ILE A 126 -1.13 -5.79 2.40
CA ILE A 126 -1.32 -4.36 2.66
C ILE A 126 -2.79 -4.12 2.92
N ILE A 127 -3.11 -3.47 4.04
CA ILE A 127 -4.48 -3.16 4.48
C ILE A 127 -4.61 -1.64 4.60
N ASP A 128 -5.48 -1.05 3.80
CA ASP A 128 -5.68 0.41 3.75
C ASP A 128 -7.17 0.78 3.77
N ALA A 129 -7.47 2.02 4.07
CA ALA A 129 -8.77 2.66 3.86
C ALA A 129 -9.96 1.85 4.43
N SER A 130 -10.90 1.46 3.55
CA SER A 130 -12.12 0.75 3.96
C SER A 130 -11.85 -0.59 4.66
N ALA A 131 -10.76 -1.28 4.32
CA ALA A 131 -10.41 -2.53 4.99
C ALA A 131 -9.99 -2.31 6.46
N LEU A 132 -9.29 -1.21 6.78
CA LEU A 132 -9.00 -0.80 8.16
C LEU A 132 -10.29 -0.52 8.94
N ASN A 133 -11.25 0.16 8.30
CA ASN A 133 -12.55 0.42 8.92
C ASN A 133 -13.34 -0.87 9.18
N LEU A 134 -13.31 -1.83 8.24
CA LEU A 134 -13.93 -3.15 8.42
C LEU A 134 -13.34 -3.91 9.60
N ILE A 135 -12.02 -3.89 9.77
CA ILE A 135 -11.33 -4.51 10.91
C ILE A 135 -11.82 -3.89 12.21
N ALA A 136 -11.81 -2.56 12.30
CA ALA A 136 -12.23 -1.84 13.50
C ALA A 136 -13.71 -2.10 13.84
N GLN A 137 -14.61 -2.04 12.86
CA GLN A 137 -16.06 -2.21 13.04
C GLN A 137 -16.44 -3.64 13.43
N ASN A 138 -15.82 -4.63 12.81
CA ASN A 138 -16.18 -6.04 13.00
C ASN A 138 -15.24 -6.78 13.97
N LYS A 139 -14.27 -6.06 14.56
CA LYS A 139 -13.26 -6.62 15.50
C LYS A 139 -12.56 -7.83 14.89
N ILE A 140 -12.14 -7.72 13.61
CA ILE A 140 -11.44 -8.79 12.91
C ILE A 140 -10.05 -8.93 13.53
N ASP A 141 -9.71 -10.13 13.95
CA ASP A 141 -8.42 -10.45 14.53
C ASP A 141 -7.34 -10.52 13.42
N LEU A 142 -6.36 -9.62 13.47
CA LEU A 142 -5.23 -9.60 12.54
C LEU A 142 -4.14 -10.60 12.92
N THR A 143 -4.10 -11.05 14.17
CA THR A 143 -3.03 -11.94 14.66
C THR A 143 -3.08 -13.34 14.03
N VAL A 144 -4.20 -13.69 13.41
CA VAL A 144 -4.35 -14.94 12.66
C VAL A 144 -3.57 -14.94 11.35
N CYS A 145 -3.17 -13.76 10.83
CA CYS A 145 -2.43 -13.63 9.59
C CYS A 145 -0.99 -14.11 9.77
N GLN A 146 -0.56 -15.05 8.93
CA GLN A 146 0.80 -15.59 8.97
C GLN A 146 1.79 -14.81 8.10
N ALA A 147 1.28 -14.06 7.12
CA ALA A 147 2.07 -13.21 6.25
C ALA A 147 2.49 -11.91 6.95
N PRO A 148 3.57 -11.26 6.53
CA PRO A 148 3.86 -9.89 6.92
C PRO A 148 2.72 -8.94 6.50
N VAL A 149 2.28 -8.08 7.44
CA VAL A 149 1.14 -7.16 7.27
C VAL A 149 1.60 -5.72 7.32
N VAL A 150 1.17 -4.92 6.36
CA VAL A 150 1.37 -3.46 6.36
C VAL A 150 0.02 -2.78 6.52
N LEU A 151 -0.14 -2.03 7.61
CA LEU A 151 -1.31 -1.18 7.86
C LEU A 151 -0.96 0.26 7.48
N THR A 152 -1.83 0.93 6.72
CA THR A 152 -1.57 2.31 6.24
C THR A 152 -2.65 3.30 6.68
N PRO A 153 -3.00 3.40 7.98
CA PRO A 153 -4.04 4.30 8.44
C PRO A 153 -3.60 5.77 8.42
N HIS A 154 -4.53 6.68 8.18
CA HIS A 154 -4.42 8.05 8.66
C HIS A 154 -4.88 8.15 10.14
N VAL A 155 -4.67 9.31 10.78
CA VAL A 155 -4.92 9.53 12.22
C VAL A 155 -6.30 9.06 12.68
N ILE A 156 -7.37 9.27 11.89
CA ILE A 156 -8.74 8.89 12.27
C ILE A 156 -9.01 7.39 12.03
N GLU A 157 -8.44 6.79 11.00
CA GLU A 157 -8.48 5.33 10.80
C GLU A 157 -7.75 4.62 11.94
N TRP A 158 -6.58 5.16 12.33
CA TRP A 158 -5.85 4.65 13.47
C TRP A 158 -6.62 4.79 14.78
N GLN A 159 -7.30 5.92 15.00
CA GLN A 159 -8.18 6.07 16.17
C GLN A 159 -9.25 4.98 16.23
N ARG A 160 -9.90 4.66 15.10
CA ARG A 160 -10.93 3.62 15.05
C ARG A 160 -10.37 2.24 15.34
N LEU A 161 -9.19 1.95 14.82
CA LEU A 161 -8.54 0.66 14.96
C LEU A 161 -7.91 0.45 16.34
N SER A 162 -7.24 1.48 16.87
CA SER A 162 -6.48 1.42 18.12
C SER A 162 -7.29 1.81 19.36
N GLY A 163 -8.41 2.53 19.19
CA GLY A 163 -9.12 3.16 20.29
C GLY A 163 -8.46 4.42 20.86
N LEU A 164 -7.28 4.82 20.36
CA LEU A 164 -6.55 6.02 20.82
C LEU A 164 -7.10 7.27 20.16
N ASN A 165 -7.61 8.23 20.93
CA ASN A 165 -7.93 9.54 20.41
C ASN A 165 -6.67 10.26 19.90
N PRO A 166 -6.76 11.21 18.93
CA PRO A 166 -5.57 11.85 18.34
C PRO A 166 -4.56 12.38 19.36
N PRO A 167 -4.93 13.05 20.47
CA PRO A 167 -3.96 13.49 21.47
C PRO A 167 -3.25 12.35 22.24
N GLN A 168 -3.84 11.14 22.22
CA GLN A 168 -3.28 9.96 22.87
C GLN A 168 -2.35 9.15 21.95
N GLN A 169 -2.29 9.48 20.66
CA GLN A 169 -1.47 8.80 19.64
C GLN A 169 0.00 9.21 19.76
N THR A 170 0.57 9.04 20.95
CA THR A 170 2.00 9.20 21.20
C THR A 170 2.79 8.01 20.62
N PHE A 171 4.08 8.16 20.40
CA PHE A 171 4.93 7.08 19.88
C PHE A 171 4.81 5.80 20.72
N SER A 172 4.91 5.93 22.04
CA SER A 172 4.81 4.80 22.95
C SER A 172 3.44 4.13 22.94
N ASN A 173 2.35 4.91 22.94
CA ASN A 173 1.00 4.36 22.91
C ASN A 173 0.72 3.67 21.58
N ASN A 174 1.14 4.27 20.46
CA ASN A 174 0.99 3.68 19.14
C ASN A 174 1.73 2.34 19.04
N GLN A 175 3.00 2.30 19.47
CA GLN A 175 3.81 1.07 19.45
C GLN A 175 3.18 -0.01 20.32
N LYS A 176 2.73 0.35 21.53
CA LYS A 176 2.09 -0.60 22.45
C LYS A 176 0.84 -1.22 21.84
N VAL A 177 -0.12 -0.39 21.40
CA VAL A 177 -1.39 -0.89 20.85
C VAL A 177 -1.12 -1.66 19.55
N PHE A 178 -0.22 -1.17 18.69
CA PHE A 178 0.14 -1.87 17.46
C PHE A 178 0.66 -3.28 17.74
N SER A 179 1.51 -3.45 18.75
CA SER A 179 2.03 -4.78 19.12
C SER A 179 0.97 -5.74 19.69
N GLU A 180 -0.13 -5.20 20.21
CA GLU A 180 -1.24 -6.00 20.74
C GLU A 180 -2.22 -6.48 19.64
N ILE A 181 -2.39 -5.69 18.56
CA ILE A 181 -3.42 -5.96 17.55
C ILE A 181 -2.88 -6.53 16.23
N ALA A 182 -1.58 -6.46 15.99
CA ALA A 182 -0.97 -6.88 14.73
C ALA A 182 -0.11 -8.15 14.91
N PRO A 183 0.09 -8.94 13.83
CA PRO A 183 1.00 -10.09 13.89
C PRO A 183 2.46 -9.63 14.12
N ASN A 184 3.34 -10.56 14.53
CA ASN A 184 4.73 -10.25 14.81
C ASN A 184 5.49 -9.63 13.62
N GLN A 185 5.17 -10.08 12.41
CA GLN A 185 5.71 -9.49 11.19
C GLN A 185 4.73 -8.44 10.64
N ALA A 186 4.70 -7.28 11.24
CA ALA A 186 3.83 -6.20 10.78
C ALA A 186 4.53 -4.85 10.79
N ALA A 187 4.05 -3.95 9.94
CA ALA A 187 4.39 -2.54 9.93
C ALA A 187 3.13 -1.66 9.97
N LEU A 188 3.22 -0.57 10.70
CA LEU A 188 2.22 0.49 10.74
C LEU A 188 2.80 1.73 10.08
N VAL A 189 2.22 2.14 8.96
CA VAL A 189 2.50 3.41 8.28
C VAL A 189 1.42 4.41 8.70
N LEU A 190 1.63 5.11 9.80
CA LEU A 190 0.71 6.12 10.31
C LEU A 190 0.87 7.40 9.49
N LYS A 191 -0.04 7.57 8.52
CA LYS A 191 -0.03 8.70 7.57
C LYS A 191 -0.25 10.03 8.28
N GLY A 192 0.63 10.99 8.01
CA GLY A 192 0.61 12.33 8.58
C GLY A 192 1.70 13.21 7.99
N ALA A 193 1.88 14.38 8.58
CA ALA A 193 2.98 15.28 8.28
C ALA A 193 3.72 15.62 9.60
N PRO A 194 4.79 14.86 9.92
CA PRO A 194 5.41 13.76 9.17
C PRO A 194 4.65 12.42 9.26
N THR A 195 4.92 11.48 8.32
CA THR A 195 4.46 10.10 8.41
C THR A 195 5.43 9.31 9.29
N HIS A 196 4.89 8.47 10.20
CA HIS A 196 5.68 7.61 11.06
C HIS A 196 5.47 6.14 10.71
N ILE A 197 6.57 5.38 10.66
CA ILE A 197 6.55 3.95 10.38
C ILE A 197 7.05 3.19 11.60
N TYR A 198 6.27 2.20 12.04
CA TYR A 198 6.55 1.33 13.16
C TYR A 198 6.65 -0.11 12.66
N PHE A 199 7.59 -0.88 13.19
CA PHE A 199 7.65 -2.32 12.99
C PHE A 199 7.37 -3.04 14.30
N ASN A 200 6.60 -4.14 14.24
CA ASN A 200 6.17 -4.85 15.46
C ASN A 200 7.32 -5.62 16.13
N ASN A 201 8.29 -6.06 15.35
CA ASN A 201 9.47 -6.81 15.80
C ASN A 201 10.69 -5.92 16.10
N ASP A 202 10.57 -4.62 15.96
CA ASP A 202 11.62 -3.64 16.18
C ASP A 202 11.08 -2.47 17.01
N GLN A 203 11.92 -1.90 17.89
CA GLN A 203 11.56 -0.70 18.64
C GLN A 203 11.91 0.59 17.90
N SER A 204 12.53 0.49 16.74
CA SER A 204 12.85 1.64 15.89
C SER A 204 11.58 2.23 15.29
N ILE A 205 11.49 3.56 15.36
CA ILE A 205 10.44 4.34 14.71
C ILE A 205 11.11 5.18 13.63
N TYR A 206 10.61 5.07 12.41
CA TYR A 206 11.10 5.83 11.27
C TYR A 206 10.17 7.01 11.00
N GLU A 207 10.78 8.16 10.73
CA GLU A 207 10.08 9.40 10.40
C GLU A 207 10.34 9.78 8.95
N ASN A 208 9.30 9.84 8.14
CA ASN A 208 9.36 10.37 6.79
C ASN A 208 8.97 11.85 6.80
N THR A 209 9.97 12.72 6.72
CA THR A 209 9.78 14.18 6.68
C THR A 209 9.64 14.74 5.27
N ALA A 210 9.86 13.93 4.23
CA ALA A 210 9.64 14.33 2.84
C ALA A 210 8.15 14.54 2.57
N GLY A 211 7.85 15.37 1.58
CA GLY A 211 6.49 15.68 1.17
C GLY A 211 6.20 17.18 1.16
N SER A 212 4.98 17.53 0.85
CA SER A 212 4.53 18.92 0.75
C SER A 212 3.06 19.03 1.10
N PRO A 213 2.61 20.18 1.64
CA PRO A 213 1.18 20.50 1.78
C PRO A 213 0.40 20.41 0.46
N ALA A 214 1.07 20.54 -0.68
CA ALA A 214 0.47 20.36 -2.02
C ALA A 214 -0.12 18.96 -2.24
N MET A 215 0.25 17.97 -1.41
CA MET A 215 -0.29 16.60 -1.42
C MET A 215 -1.66 16.46 -0.74
N ALA A 216 -2.20 17.52 -0.14
CA ALA A 216 -3.47 17.46 0.59
C ALA A 216 -4.66 17.33 -0.37
N THR A 217 -4.78 16.18 -1.06
CA THR A 217 -5.83 15.87 -2.02
C THR A 217 -6.22 14.40 -1.93
N GLY A 218 -7.44 14.07 -2.41
CA GLY A 218 -7.91 12.69 -2.44
C GLY A 218 -7.06 11.77 -3.32
N GLY A 219 -6.93 10.51 -2.93
CA GLY A 219 -6.23 9.49 -3.71
C GLY A 219 -4.73 9.32 -3.40
N MET A 220 -4.14 10.18 -2.56
CA MET A 220 -2.73 10.05 -2.17
C MET A 220 -2.45 8.75 -1.42
N GLY A 221 -3.36 8.32 -0.54
CA GLY A 221 -3.27 7.03 0.14
C GLY A 221 -3.34 5.86 -0.82
N ASP A 222 -4.26 5.91 -1.78
CA ASP A 222 -4.41 4.85 -2.79
C ASP A 222 -3.14 4.69 -3.63
N THR A 223 -2.55 5.82 -4.05
CA THR A 223 -1.27 5.84 -4.77
C THR A 223 -0.13 5.27 -3.91
N LEU A 224 -0.04 5.66 -2.64
CA LEU A 224 0.94 5.12 -1.70
C LEU A 224 0.80 3.59 -1.58
N THR A 225 -0.42 3.09 -1.42
CA THR A 225 -0.71 1.65 -1.35
C THR A 225 -0.21 0.92 -2.59
N GLY A 226 -0.41 1.50 -3.79
CA GLY A 226 0.11 0.94 -5.04
C GLY A 226 1.63 0.91 -5.11
N ILE A 227 2.31 2.00 -4.68
CA ILE A 227 3.78 2.05 -4.64
C ILE A 227 4.32 1.00 -3.65
N ILE A 228 3.75 0.91 -2.45
CA ILE A 228 4.14 -0.10 -1.46
C ILE A 228 4.00 -1.50 -2.06
N ALA A 229 2.86 -1.80 -2.71
CA ALA A 229 2.64 -3.10 -3.34
C ALA A 229 3.68 -3.42 -4.42
N GLY A 230 4.00 -2.46 -5.28
CA GLY A 230 5.03 -2.63 -6.31
C GLY A 230 6.43 -2.82 -5.75
N PHE A 231 6.78 -2.17 -4.64
CA PHE A 231 8.08 -2.32 -3.99
C PHE A 231 8.21 -3.66 -3.26
N LEU A 232 7.21 -4.05 -2.47
CA LEU A 232 7.21 -5.33 -1.78
C LEU A 232 7.24 -6.53 -2.74
N ALA A 233 6.71 -6.37 -3.96
CA ALA A 233 6.78 -7.40 -4.99
C ALA A 233 8.18 -7.61 -5.58
N GLN A 234 9.08 -6.62 -5.45
CA GLN A 234 10.36 -6.60 -6.16
C GLN A 234 11.59 -6.59 -5.27
N PHE A 235 11.52 -5.98 -4.09
CA PHE A 235 12.69 -5.66 -3.29
C PHE A 235 12.68 -6.35 -1.93
N SER A 236 13.89 -6.72 -1.45
CA SER A 236 14.13 -7.30 -0.13
C SER A 236 15.36 -6.66 0.52
N PRO A 237 15.42 -6.57 1.86
CA PRO A 237 14.39 -6.99 2.80
C PRO A 237 13.13 -6.12 2.71
N TRP A 238 11.98 -6.71 3.08
CA TRP A 238 10.67 -6.05 2.89
C TRP A 238 10.51 -4.76 3.70
N GLN A 239 11.17 -4.67 4.85
CA GLN A 239 11.17 -3.46 5.69
C GLN A 239 11.79 -2.28 4.93
N ASP A 240 12.95 -2.48 4.32
CA ASP A 240 13.62 -1.44 3.54
C ASP A 240 12.83 -1.09 2.28
N ALA A 241 12.22 -2.09 1.64
CA ALA A 241 11.32 -1.87 0.50
C ALA A 241 10.12 -0.98 0.89
N LEU A 242 9.51 -1.22 2.07
CA LEU A 242 8.43 -0.39 2.60
C LEU A 242 8.90 1.04 2.87
N LEU A 243 10.04 1.22 3.55
CA LEU A 243 10.59 2.54 3.86
C LEU A 243 10.90 3.33 2.59
N ALA A 244 11.51 2.67 1.58
CA ALA A 244 11.79 3.28 0.29
C ALA A 244 10.52 3.67 -0.47
N ALA A 245 9.49 2.84 -0.46
CA ALA A 245 8.20 3.13 -1.07
C ALA A 245 7.53 4.37 -0.47
N VAL A 246 7.46 4.43 0.87
CA VAL A 246 6.89 5.58 1.58
C VAL A 246 7.69 6.86 1.31
N PHE A 247 9.02 6.76 1.32
CA PHE A 247 9.87 7.91 1.03
C PHE A 247 9.74 8.37 -0.42
N LEU A 248 9.76 7.46 -1.41
CA LEU A 248 9.67 7.80 -2.83
C LEU A 248 8.36 8.54 -3.15
N HIS A 249 7.23 8.07 -2.61
CA HIS A 249 5.93 8.72 -2.78
C HIS A 249 5.97 10.20 -2.37
N SER A 250 6.47 10.48 -1.19
CA SER A 250 6.57 11.83 -0.65
C SER A 250 7.64 12.67 -1.34
N TYR A 251 8.78 12.05 -1.67
CA TYR A 251 9.89 12.70 -2.37
C TYR A 251 9.48 13.20 -3.75
N ILE A 252 8.77 12.39 -4.54
CA ILE A 252 8.26 12.81 -5.86
C ILE A 252 7.37 14.04 -5.72
N ALA A 253 6.46 14.02 -4.76
CA ALA A 253 5.57 15.14 -4.53
C ALA A 253 6.30 16.42 -4.10
N GLU A 254 7.34 16.28 -3.28
CA GLU A 254 8.21 17.39 -2.87
C GLU A 254 8.95 17.99 -4.08
N GLN A 255 9.39 17.15 -5.03
CA GLN A 255 10.03 17.63 -6.27
C GLN A 255 9.06 18.36 -7.21
N LEU A 256 7.79 18.01 -7.20
CA LEU A 256 6.74 18.66 -8.02
C LEU A 256 6.21 19.95 -7.40
N ALA A 257 6.15 20.04 -6.08
CA ALA A 257 5.53 21.15 -5.35
C ALA A 257 6.06 22.57 -5.70
N PRO A 258 7.36 22.79 -6.01
CA PRO A 258 7.85 24.14 -6.35
C PRO A 258 7.20 24.76 -7.58
N THR A 259 6.65 23.95 -8.48
CA THR A 259 6.02 24.38 -9.74
C THR A 259 4.52 24.09 -9.80
N HIS A 260 3.97 23.44 -8.75
CA HIS A 260 2.56 23.03 -8.71
C HIS A 260 1.93 23.41 -7.37
N TYR A 261 0.91 24.22 -7.40
CA TYR A 261 0.14 24.61 -6.21
C TYR A 261 -0.53 23.40 -5.54
N VAL A 262 -1.00 22.42 -6.34
CA VAL A 262 -1.49 21.13 -5.90
C VAL A 262 -0.76 20.02 -6.67
N VAL A 263 -0.37 18.96 -5.98
CA VAL A 263 0.19 17.75 -6.57
C VAL A 263 -0.86 16.65 -6.49
N LEU A 264 -1.29 16.16 -7.65
CA LEU A 264 -2.31 15.11 -7.75
C LEU A 264 -1.66 13.71 -7.81
N PRO A 265 -2.37 12.65 -7.39
CA PRO A 265 -1.95 11.25 -7.58
C PRO A 265 -1.53 10.95 -9.03
N SER A 266 -2.31 11.43 -10.00
CA SER A 266 -2.04 11.28 -11.44
C SER A 266 -0.77 12.01 -11.92
N MET A 267 -0.21 12.89 -11.12
CA MET A 267 1.08 13.54 -11.40
C MET A 267 2.24 12.78 -10.78
N ILE A 268 2.03 12.09 -9.65
CA ILE A 268 3.06 11.30 -8.96
C ILE A 268 3.36 10.02 -9.72
N ALA A 269 2.35 9.24 -10.06
CA ALA A 269 2.54 7.91 -10.65
C ALA A 269 3.43 7.93 -11.91
N PRO A 270 3.25 8.83 -12.89
CA PRO A 270 4.11 8.89 -14.07
C PRO A 270 5.59 9.24 -13.80
N GLN A 271 5.89 9.82 -12.63
CA GLN A 271 7.25 10.16 -12.23
C GLN A 271 8.01 8.98 -11.58
N ILE A 272 7.28 7.96 -11.12
CA ILE A 272 7.88 6.83 -10.41
C ILE A 272 8.99 6.16 -11.23
N PRO A 273 8.78 5.75 -12.51
CA PRO A 273 9.81 5.07 -13.29
C PRO A 273 11.06 5.93 -13.50
N PHE A 274 10.88 7.23 -13.70
CA PHE A 274 11.99 8.17 -13.86
C PHE A 274 12.87 8.23 -12.60
N TRP A 275 12.26 8.42 -11.44
CA TRP A 275 13.01 8.51 -10.18
C TRP A 275 13.61 7.16 -9.78
N MET A 276 12.91 6.05 -10.01
CA MET A 276 13.48 4.71 -9.79
C MET A 276 14.72 4.48 -10.67
N ALA A 277 14.67 4.80 -11.95
CA ALA A 277 15.82 4.68 -12.83
C ALA A 277 17.01 5.55 -12.37
N LYS A 278 16.73 6.76 -11.89
CA LYS A 278 17.75 7.68 -11.38
C LYS A 278 18.46 7.16 -10.13
N PHE A 279 17.74 6.51 -9.22
CA PHE A 279 18.30 5.96 -7.98
C PHE A 279 18.95 4.58 -8.20
N ALA A 280 18.47 3.77 -9.12
CA ALA A 280 19.09 2.50 -9.50
C ALA A 280 20.49 2.64 -10.14
N ALA A 281 20.81 3.81 -10.66
CA ALA A 281 22.10 4.12 -11.31
C ALA A 281 23.15 4.68 -10.33
N GLN A 282 22.81 4.89 -9.08
CA GLN A 282 23.69 5.42 -8.02
C GLN A 282 24.28 4.29 -7.17
#